data_096d87cee62e21f8dd4226e9b9c1903b
#
_entry.id   096d87cee62e21f8dd4226e9b9c1903b
#
_cell.length_a   1.000
_cell.length_b   1.000
_cell.length_c   1.000
_cell.angle_alpha   90.00
_cell.angle_beta   90.00
_cell.angle_gamma   90.00
#
_symmetry.space_group_name_H-M   'P 1'
#
loop_
_entity.id
_entity.type
_entity.pdbx_description
1 polymer ?
#
loop_
_entity_poly.entity_id
_entity_poly.type
_entity_poly.pdbx_seq_one_letter_code
_entity_poly.pdbx_strand_id
1 'polypeptide(L)'
;MCIRDREATHWNGAALFNNVAGLAAETSWQDTKTTQKIIDFVKAQGFRSVRIPVAWVYGHISDADAYTIDTAWMNRVKQIVDYCINDGLYVVINDHWDGGWLEEHIADTNSATIAKNKAVLTAIWTQIAEKFKDYDEHLLFAGLNEPNTEESPKASTINNLLNYNQTFIDAVRATGGQNATRVLVVQGPSTDIGKTVKLA
;
A
#
# COMPACT_ATOMS: atom_id res chain seq x y z
N MET A 1 3.61 -5.66 -15.97
CA MET A 1 3.24 -4.24 -16.05
C MET A 1 2.70 -3.85 -14.72
N CYS A 2 3.22 -2.78 -14.16
CA CYS A 2 2.52 -2.06 -13.11
C CYS A 2 1.49 -1.20 -13.83
N ILE A 3 0.20 -1.33 -13.56
CA ILE A 3 -0.74 -0.25 -13.83
C ILE A 3 -0.35 0.80 -12.78
N ARG A 4 0.54 1.66 -13.17
CA ARG A 4 0.94 2.78 -12.36
C ARG A 4 -0.21 3.76 -12.42
N ASP A 5 -0.93 3.91 -11.34
CA ASP A 5 -1.52 5.19 -11.07
C ASP A 5 -0.36 6.18 -11.09
N ARG A 6 -0.44 7.12 -12.01
CA ARG A 6 0.66 8.06 -12.17
C ARG A 6 0.76 8.84 -10.87
N GLU A 7 1.94 8.85 -10.28
CA GLU A 7 2.31 9.65 -9.10
C GLU A 7 2.21 11.16 -9.33
N ALA A 8 1.40 11.59 -10.28
CA ALA A 8 1.28 13.00 -10.60
C ALA A 8 0.85 13.85 -9.40
N THR A 9 0.20 13.25 -8.37
CA THR A 9 -0.18 13.99 -7.15
C THR A 9 1.00 14.42 -6.33
N HIS A 10 2.09 13.70 -6.30
CA HIS A 10 3.32 14.18 -5.67
C HIS A 10 3.75 15.52 -6.26
N TRP A 11 3.43 15.75 -7.52
CA TRP A 11 3.90 16.91 -8.29
C TRP A 11 2.91 18.07 -8.33
N ASN A 12 1.65 17.83 -8.03
CA ASN A 12 0.61 18.86 -8.18
C ASN A 12 0.47 19.79 -6.98
N GLY A 13 1.36 19.68 -5.98
CA GLY A 13 1.52 20.64 -4.91
C GLY A 13 0.33 20.73 -3.93
N ALA A 14 0.44 21.67 -3.00
CA ALA A 14 -0.47 21.87 -1.88
C ALA A 14 -1.95 22.05 -2.27
N ALA A 15 -2.25 22.51 -3.48
CA ALA A 15 -3.63 22.73 -3.92
C ALA A 15 -4.43 21.44 -4.05
N LEU A 16 -3.78 20.32 -4.40
CA LEU A 16 -4.44 19.01 -4.43
C LEU A 16 -4.61 18.43 -3.03
N PHE A 17 -3.68 18.70 -2.13
CA PHE A 17 -3.79 18.24 -0.74
C PHE A 17 -4.96 18.87 0.03
N ASN A 18 -5.48 19.99 -0.44
CA ASN A 18 -6.68 20.62 0.14
C ASN A 18 -8.00 19.93 -0.30
N ASN A 19 -7.94 19.07 -1.31
CA ASN A 19 -9.09 18.29 -1.77
C ASN A 19 -8.82 16.79 -1.53
N VAL A 20 -8.95 16.37 -0.28
CA VAL A 20 -8.68 15.01 0.17
C VAL A 20 -9.47 13.99 -0.66
N ALA A 21 -10.74 14.25 -0.91
CA ALA A 21 -11.59 13.36 -1.73
C ALA A 21 -11.06 13.26 -3.17
N GLY A 22 -10.55 14.35 -3.73
CA GLY A 22 -9.96 14.35 -5.06
C GLY A 22 -8.69 13.53 -5.15
N LEU A 23 -7.81 13.63 -4.14
CA LEU A 23 -6.55 12.90 -4.11
C LEU A 23 -6.70 11.40 -3.90
N ALA A 24 -7.61 11.05 -3.01
CA ALA A 24 -7.85 9.68 -2.64
C ALA A 24 -8.81 8.97 -3.60
N ALA A 25 -9.44 9.67 -4.52
CA ALA A 25 -10.38 9.07 -5.46
C ALA A 25 -9.67 8.28 -6.55
N GLU A 26 -10.24 7.15 -6.93
CA GLU A 26 -9.76 6.31 -8.03
C GLU A 26 -9.51 7.09 -9.33
N THR A 27 -10.24 8.17 -9.54
CA THR A 27 -10.17 9.01 -10.73
C THR A 27 -9.30 10.27 -10.56
N SER A 28 -8.52 10.35 -9.49
CA SER A 28 -7.62 11.50 -9.26
C SER A 28 -6.51 11.63 -10.32
N TRP A 29 -6.21 10.53 -10.99
CA TRP A 29 -5.07 10.39 -11.92
C TRP A 29 -5.47 9.97 -13.32
N GLN A 30 -6.68 9.47 -13.47
CA GLN A 30 -7.22 8.97 -14.72
C GLN A 30 -8.67 9.44 -14.86
N ASP A 31 -9.12 9.68 -16.06
CA ASP A 31 -10.47 10.20 -16.31
C ASP A 31 -11.57 9.16 -16.11
N THR A 32 -11.21 7.87 -16.08
CA THR A 32 -12.18 6.78 -16.02
C THR A 32 -11.85 5.81 -14.89
N LYS A 33 -12.91 5.31 -14.23
CA LYS A 33 -12.77 4.21 -13.26
C LYS A 33 -12.28 2.93 -13.95
N THR A 34 -11.48 2.15 -13.26
CA THR A 34 -11.02 0.84 -13.72
C THR A 34 -12.22 -0.09 -13.93
N THR A 35 -12.27 -0.73 -15.08
CA THR A 35 -13.33 -1.68 -15.46
C THR A 35 -12.73 -3.03 -15.81
N GLN A 36 -13.57 -4.10 -15.82
CA GLN A 36 -13.13 -5.41 -16.29
C GLN A 36 -12.51 -5.31 -17.69
N LYS A 37 -13.10 -4.55 -18.62
CA LYS A 37 -12.56 -4.37 -19.98
C LYS A 37 -11.14 -3.83 -20.04
N ILE A 38 -10.77 -2.97 -19.10
CA ILE A 38 -9.39 -2.44 -19.00
C ILE A 38 -8.45 -3.58 -18.61
N ILE A 39 -8.86 -4.42 -17.65
CA ILE A 39 -8.06 -5.56 -17.20
C ILE A 39 -7.97 -6.62 -18.30
N ASP A 40 -9.09 -6.95 -18.97
CA ASP A 40 -9.11 -7.87 -20.12
C ASP A 40 -8.13 -7.40 -21.22
N PHE A 41 -8.09 -6.08 -21.50
CA PHE A 41 -7.14 -5.51 -22.44
C PHE A 41 -5.69 -5.70 -21.99
N VAL A 42 -5.39 -5.44 -20.72
CA VAL A 42 -4.04 -5.65 -20.13
C VAL A 42 -3.63 -7.11 -20.27
N LYS A 43 -4.53 -8.03 -19.96
CA LYS A 43 -4.30 -9.47 -20.11
C LYS A 43 -4.04 -9.84 -21.57
N ALA A 44 -4.84 -9.31 -22.50
CA ALA A 44 -4.69 -9.56 -23.94
C ALA A 44 -3.35 -9.07 -24.49
N GLN A 45 -2.73 -8.04 -23.88
CA GLN A 45 -1.38 -7.59 -24.23
C GLN A 45 -0.26 -8.52 -23.69
N GLY A 46 -0.59 -9.64 -23.04
CA GLY A 46 0.36 -10.62 -22.55
C GLY A 46 0.90 -10.38 -21.15
N PHE A 47 0.40 -9.38 -20.44
CA PHE A 47 0.80 -9.15 -19.04
C PHE A 47 0.29 -10.27 -18.14
N ARG A 48 1.07 -10.61 -17.12
CA ARG A 48 0.79 -11.69 -16.17
C ARG A 48 0.52 -11.19 -14.75
N SER A 49 0.84 -9.93 -14.49
CA SER A 49 0.68 -9.32 -13.18
C SER A 49 0.28 -7.86 -13.28
N VAL A 50 -0.42 -7.40 -12.26
CA VAL A 50 -0.86 -6.02 -12.07
C VAL A 50 -0.49 -5.58 -10.67
N ARG A 51 0.04 -4.36 -10.52
CA ARG A 51 0.15 -3.69 -9.23
C ARG A 51 -0.93 -2.63 -9.12
N ILE A 52 -1.68 -2.67 -8.04
CA ILE A 52 -2.75 -1.72 -7.72
C ILE A 52 -2.25 -0.85 -6.55
N PRO A 53 -1.80 0.37 -6.80
CA PRO A 53 -1.46 1.33 -5.76
C PRO A 53 -2.74 1.77 -5.03
N VAL A 54 -2.73 1.78 -3.71
CA VAL A 54 -3.93 2.12 -2.91
C VAL A 54 -3.54 3.05 -1.78
N ALA A 55 -4.28 4.17 -1.63
CA ALA A 55 -4.31 4.94 -0.40
C ALA A 55 -5.34 4.32 0.55
N TRP A 56 -4.96 4.05 1.78
CA TRP A 56 -5.83 3.42 2.78
C TRP A 56 -6.21 4.36 3.90
N VAL A 57 -5.29 5.25 4.28
CA VAL A 57 -5.45 6.19 5.41
C VAL A 57 -5.94 7.54 4.94
N TYR A 58 -5.28 8.10 3.93
CA TYR A 58 -5.55 9.45 3.47
C TYR A 58 -6.90 9.56 2.74
N GLY A 59 -7.89 10.11 3.42
CA GLY A 59 -9.24 10.29 2.89
C GLY A 59 -10.14 9.06 2.93
N HIS A 60 -9.68 7.93 3.48
CA HIS A 60 -10.43 6.68 3.50
C HIS A 60 -10.60 6.07 4.90
N ILE A 61 -10.34 6.81 5.94
CA ILE A 61 -10.64 6.42 7.33
C ILE A 61 -12.02 6.95 7.73
N SER A 62 -12.92 6.05 8.09
CA SER A 62 -14.28 6.36 8.57
C SER A 62 -14.36 6.54 10.09
N ASP A 63 -13.44 5.95 10.83
CA ASP A 63 -13.28 6.10 12.28
C ASP A 63 -11.81 6.30 12.60
N ALA A 64 -11.45 7.51 13.03
CA ALA A 64 -10.07 7.91 13.30
C ALA A 64 -9.48 7.27 14.58
N ASP A 65 -10.32 6.89 15.54
CA ASP A 65 -9.86 6.28 16.80
C ASP A 65 -9.49 4.81 16.60
N ALA A 66 -10.26 4.09 15.78
CA ALA A 66 -10.02 2.69 15.44
C ALA A 66 -9.23 2.52 14.12
N TYR A 67 -8.96 3.59 13.38
CA TYR A 67 -8.40 3.57 12.03
C TYR A 67 -9.18 2.66 11.08
N THR A 68 -10.52 2.75 11.15
CA THR A 68 -11.39 1.91 10.32
C THR A 68 -11.41 2.40 8.89
N ILE A 69 -11.02 1.57 7.95
CA ILE A 69 -11.05 1.87 6.52
C ILE A 69 -12.52 1.96 6.06
N ASP A 70 -12.83 2.96 5.25
CA ASP A 70 -14.16 3.11 4.65
C ASP A 70 -14.57 1.85 3.89
N THR A 71 -15.77 1.34 4.20
CA THR A 71 -16.26 0.07 3.66
C THR A 71 -16.48 0.15 2.14
N ALA A 72 -16.96 1.29 1.63
CA ALA A 72 -17.19 1.45 0.19
C ALA A 72 -15.88 1.46 -0.56
N TRP A 73 -14.84 2.13 -0.02
CA TRP A 73 -13.48 2.10 -0.57
C TRP A 73 -12.88 0.69 -0.56
N MET A 74 -12.90 0.01 0.57
CA MET A 74 -12.41 -1.37 0.69
C MET A 74 -13.10 -2.30 -0.33
N ASN A 75 -14.42 -2.16 -0.49
CA ASN A 75 -15.18 -2.95 -1.46
C ASN A 75 -14.82 -2.59 -2.91
N ARG A 76 -14.50 -1.30 -3.19
CA ARG A 76 -14.07 -0.89 -4.52
C ARG A 76 -12.69 -1.46 -4.86
N VAL A 77 -11.74 -1.40 -3.94
CA VAL A 77 -10.43 -2.04 -4.14
C VAL A 77 -10.58 -3.54 -4.38
N LYS A 78 -11.42 -4.21 -3.57
CA LYS A 78 -11.73 -5.63 -3.76
C LYS A 78 -12.28 -5.91 -5.17
N GLN A 79 -13.19 -5.10 -5.65
CA GLN A 79 -13.76 -5.27 -6.98
C GLN A 79 -12.70 -5.21 -8.08
N ILE A 80 -11.71 -4.30 -7.97
CA ILE A 80 -10.61 -4.21 -8.96
C ILE A 80 -9.68 -5.43 -8.84
N VAL A 81 -9.40 -5.88 -7.63
CA VAL A 81 -8.66 -7.13 -7.40
C VAL A 81 -9.39 -8.31 -8.05
N ASP A 82 -10.72 -8.40 -7.85
CA ASP A 82 -11.53 -9.47 -8.46
C ASP A 82 -11.43 -9.45 -9.99
N TYR A 83 -11.45 -8.29 -10.64
CA TYR A 83 -11.26 -8.18 -12.09
C TYR A 83 -9.94 -8.83 -12.54
N CYS A 84 -8.86 -8.58 -11.82
CA CYS A 84 -7.55 -9.12 -12.15
C CYS A 84 -7.46 -10.62 -11.87
N ILE A 85 -7.97 -11.08 -10.73
CA ILE A 85 -7.96 -12.51 -10.33
C ILE A 85 -8.80 -13.34 -11.30
N ASN A 86 -9.99 -12.83 -11.72
CA ASN A 86 -10.85 -13.51 -12.69
C ASN A 86 -10.16 -13.73 -14.04
N ASP A 87 -9.23 -12.84 -14.42
CA ASP A 87 -8.40 -12.99 -15.60
C ASP A 87 -7.15 -13.86 -15.38
N GLY A 88 -6.97 -14.42 -14.19
CA GLY A 88 -5.80 -15.22 -13.83
C GLY A 88 -4.50 -14.40 -13.79
N LEU A 89 -4.58 -13.13 -13.38
CA LEU A 89 -3.42 -12.28 -13.18
C LEU A 89 -2.95 -12.35 -11.73
N TYR A 90 -1.65 -12.28 -11.52
CA TYR A 90 -1.08 -11.98 -10.22
C TYR A 90 -1.33 -10.51 -9.88
N VAL A 91 -1.68 -10.24 -8.64
CA VAL A 91 -2.02 -8.90 -8.15
C VAL A 91 -1.16 -8.54 -6.97
N VAL A 92 -0.56 -7.36 -7.00
CA VAL A 92 0.10 -6.76 -5.84
C VAL A 92 -0.71 -5.53 -5.42
N ILE A 93 -1.25 -5.54 -4.21
CA ILE A 93 -1.79 -4.32 -3.59
C ILE A 93 -0.80 -3.80 -2.55
N ASN A 94 -0.70 -2.49 -2.41
CA ASN A 94 0.22 -1.87 -1.45
C ASN A 94 -0.43 -0.67 -0.76
N ASP A 95 0.22 -0.20 0.31
CA ASP A 95 0.02 1.13 0.85
C ASP A 95 0.91 2.08 0.04
N HIS A 96 0.29 2.98 -0.77
CA HIS A 96 0.99 3.76 -1.77
C HIS A 96 1.00 5.24 -1.42
N TRP A 97 2.12 5.74 -1.00
CA TRP A 97 2.33 7.12 -0.51
C TRP A 97 1.31 7.55 0.55
N ASP A 98 0.04 7.47 0.24
CA ASP A 98 -1.10 7.60 1.17
C ASP A 98 -1.07 8.89 2.03
N GLY A 99 -0.74 10.01 1.37
CA GLY A 99 -0.55 11.30 2.04
C GLY A 99 0.77 11.43 2.81
N GLY A 100 1.70 10.49 2.63
CA GLY A 100 3.00 10.49 3.30
C GLY A 100 2.95 10.11 4.77
N TRP A 101 1.80 9.63 5.27
CA TRP A 101 1.59 9.42 6.71
C TRP A 101 2.65 8.52 7.36
N LEU A 102 3.22 7.59 6.60
CA LEU A 102 4.30 6.73 7.05
C LEU A 102 5.59 6.95 6.26
N GLU A 103 5.50 7.06 4.94
CA GLU A 103 6.69 7.15 4.08
C GLU A 103 7.60 8.33 4.41
N GLU A 104 7.04 9.47 4.82
CA GLU A 104 7.80 10.66 5.21
C GLU A 104 8.26 10.65 6.67
N HIS A 105 7.89 9.60 7.43
CA HIS A 105 8.13 9.49 8.86
C HIS A 105 9.09 8.36 9.26
N ILE A 106 9.78 7.74 8.30
CA ILE A 106 10.70 6.63 8.57
C ILE A 106 11.89 7.07 9.45
N ALA A 107 12.38 8.30 9.27
CA ALA A 107 13.51 8.85 10.02
C ALA A 107 13.12 9.47 11.38
N ASP A 108 11.85 9.44 11.77
CA ASP A 108 11.39 10.04 13.02
C ASP A 108 12.07 9.37 14.24
N THR A 109 12.40 10.22 15.22
CA THR A 109 13.02 9.77 16.48
C THR A 109 12.07 9.87 17.68
N ASN A 110 10.87 10.44 17.49
CA ASN A 110 9.88 10.56 18.55
C ASN A 110 9.18 9.22 18.76
N SER A 111 9.35 8.64 19.94
CA SER A 111 8.79 7.31 20.26
C SER A 111 7.26 7.26 20.24
N ALA A 112 6.58 8.35 20.58
CA ALA A 112 5.11 8.41 20.52
C ALA A 112 4.62 8.42 19.06
N THR A 113 5.28 9.15 18.16
CA THR A 113 4.99 9.12 16.72
C THR A 113 5.23 7.74 16.14
N ILE A 114 6.36 7.12 16.44
CA ILE A 114 6.68 5.76 15.98
C ILE A 114 5.62 4.77 16.47
N ALA A 115 5.23 4.82 17.74
CA ALA A 115 4.21 3.95 18.30
C ALA A 115 2.84 4.15 17.62
N LYS A 116 2.44 5.41 17.39
CA LYS A 116 1.22 5.75 16.64
C LYS A 116 1.24 5.18 15.23
N ASN A 117 2.33 5.39 14.49
CA ASN A 117 2.45 4.89 13.12
C ASN A 117 2.38 3.35 13.07
N LYS A 118 2.98 2.66 14.03
CA LYS A 118 2.85 1.19 14.16
C LYS A 118 1.40 0.77 14.44
N ALA A 119 0.68 1.49 15.28
CA ALA A 119 -0.73 1.20 15.57
C ALA A 119 -1.60 1.37 14.31
N VAL A 120 -1.40 2.46 13.55
CA VAL A 120 -2.10 2.68 12.27
C VAL A 120 -1.80 1.55 11.30
N LEU A 121 -0.52 1.22 11.11
CA LEU A 121 -0.07 0.18 10.18
C LEU A 121 -0.69 -1.18 10.54
N THR A 122 -0.69 -1.53 11.83
CA THR A 122 -1.34 -2.75 12.33
C THR A 122 -2.83 -2.74 12.02
N ALA A 123 -3.53 -1.64 12.31
CA ALA A 123 -4.97 -1.54 12.14
C ALA A 123 -5.38 -1.69 10.67
N ILE A 124 -4.74 -0.97 9.75
CA ILE A 124 -5.09 -1.04 8.33
C ILE A 124 -4.75 -2.41 7.73
N TRP A 125 -3.55 -2.95 7.99
CA TRP A 125 -3.16 -4.23 7.41
C TRP A 125 -3.92 -5.42 7.98
N THR A 126 -4.38 -5.34 9.23
CA THR A 126 -5.31 -6.34 9.78
C THR A 126 -6.63 -6.34 9.00
N GLN A 127 -7.22 -5.18 8.75
CA GLN A 127 -8.48 -5.06 8.00
C GLN A 127 -8.33 -5.52 6.54
N ILE A 128 -7.25 -5.10 5.88
CA ILE A 128 -6.93 -5.52 4.51
C ILE A 128 -6.75 -7.05 4.48
N ALA A 129 -5.94 -7.60 5.37
CA ALA A 129 -5.66 -9.02 5.42
C ALA A 129 -6.92 -9.86 5.70
N GLU A 130 -7.77 -9.42 6.61
CA GLU A 130 -9.07 -10.10 6.86
C GLU A 130 -9.99 -10.03 5.63
N LYS A 131 -10.05 -8.88 4.93
CA LYS A 131 -10.87 -8.73 3.73
C LYS A 131 -10.47 -9.66 2.60
N PHE A 132 -9.17 -9.94 2.47
CA PHE A 132 -8.61 -10.73 1.38
C PHE A 132 -8.10 -12.12 1.83
N LYS A 133 -8.53 -12.57 3.01
CA LYS A 133 -8.03 -13.77 3.68
C LYS A 133 -8.12 -15.05 2.84
N ASP A 134 -9.17 -15.18 2.04
CA ASP A 134 -9.47 -16.39 1.28
C ASP A 134 -8.91 -16.36 -0.15
N TYR A 135 -8.25 -15.27 -0.56
CA TYR A 135 -7.59 -15.21 -1.86
C TYR A 135 -6.32 -16.07 -1.86
N ASP A 136 -6.11 -16.78 -2.94
CA ASP A 136 -4.96 -17.66 -3.13
C ASP A 136 -3.65 -16.91 -3.40
N GLU A 137 -2.63 -17.61 -3.88
CA GLU A 137 -1.29 -17.10 -4.14
C GLU A 137 -1.21 -16.04 -5.26
N HIS A 138 -2.27 -15.84 -6.02
CA HIS A 138 -2.30 -14.77 -7.03
C HIS A 138 -2.36 -13.38 -6.42
N LEU A 139 -2.78 -13.25 -5.15
CA LEU A 139 -2.80 -11.95 -4.46
C LEU A 139 -1.61 -11.83 -3.51
N LEU A 140 -0.78 -10.82 -3.73
CA LEU A 140 0.38 -10.45 -2.91
C LEU A 140 0.13 -9.12 -2.21
N PHE A 141 0.71 -8.93 -1.03
CA PHE A 141 0.67 -7.66 -0.30
C PHE A 141 2.05 -7.03 -0.25
N ALA A 142 2.12 -5.72 -0.44
CA ALA A 142 3.33 -4.92 -0.25
C ALA A 142 3.08 -3.88 0.85
N GLY A 143 3.86 -3.94 1.91
CA GLY A 143 3.60 -3.20 3.14
C GLY A 143 3.65 -1.68 3.00
N LEU A 144 4.55 -1.21 2.14
CA LEU A 144 4.83 0.20 1.88
C LEU A 144 4.97 0.42 0.36
N ASN A 145 5.35 1.65 -0.02
CA ASN A 145 5.70 1.98 -1.40
C ASN A 145 7.15 2.47 -1.50
N GLU A 146 7.43 3.71 -1.14
CA GLU A 146 8.75 4.34 -1.25
C GLU A 146 9.17 4.95 0.09
N PRO A 147 9.52 4.14 1.11
CA PRO A 147 9.84 4.65 2.44
C PRO A 147 10.99 5.65 2.37
N ASN A 148 10.67 6.93 2.60
CA ASN A 148 11.61 8.02 2.41
C ASN A 148 12.70 7.99 3.50
N THR A 149 13.94 8.05 3.07
CA THR A 149 15.10 8.05 3.98
C THR A 149 16.13 9.07 3.52
N GLU A 150 17.03 9.41 4.41
CA GLU A 150 18.20 10.23 4.08
C GLU A 150 19.05 9.55 2.99
N GLU A 151 19.89 10.31 2.30
CA GLU A 151 20.82 9.78 1.28
C GLU A 151 21.72 8.69 1.87
N SER A 152 22.20 8.91 3.09
CA SER A 152 22.89 7.89 3.88
C SER A 152 22.08 7.60 5.14
N PRO A 153 21.18 6.59 5.10
CA PRO A 153 20.31 6.29 6.22
C PRO A 153 21.08 5.95 7.48
N LYS A 154 20.68 6.56 8.60
CA LYS A 154 21.22 6.25 9.92
C LYS A 154 20.75 4.88 10.39
N ALA A 155 21.47 4.28 11.32
CA ALA A 155 21.05 3.01 11.94
C ALA A 155 19.65 3.12 12.59
N SER A 156 19.30 4.26 13.16
CA SER A 156 17.95 4.49 13.72
C SER A 156 16.86 4.47 12.63
N THR A 157 17.10 5.10 11.48
CA THR A 157 16.17 5.11 10.34
C THR A 157 15.99 3.70 9.78
N ILE A 158 17.09 2.96 9.62
CA ILE A 158 17.05 1.55 9.20
C ILE A 158 16.25 0.71 10.20
N ASN A 159 16.52 0.84 11.49
CA ASN A 159 15.80 0.11 12.53
C ASN A 159 14.30 0.43 12.53
N ASN A 160 13.91 1.68 12.30
CA ASN A 160 12.51 2.05 12.17
C ASN A 160 11.85 1.35 10.98
N LEU A 161 12.50 1.40 9.82
CA LEU A 161 11.98 0.74 8.61
C LEU A 161 11.81 -0.77 8.81
N LEU A 162 12.82 -1.43 9.39
CA LEU A 162 12.73 -2.86 9.70
C LEU A 162 11.59 -3.16 10.67
N ASN A 163 11.40 -2.32 11.67
CA ASN A 163 10.30 -2.44 12.63
C ASN A 163 8.92 -2.23 11.97
N TYR A 164 8.78 -1.28 11.04
CA TYR A 164 7.53 -1.09 10.28
C TYR A 164 7.26 -2.28 9.36
N ASN A 165 8.27 -2.77 8.63
CA ASN A 165 8.13 -3.98 7.84
C ASN A 165 7.71 -5.18 8.69
N GLN A 166 8.30 -5.36 9.88
CA GLN A 166 7.92 -6.45 10.79
C GLN A 166 6.48 -6.26 11.30
N THR A 167 6.09 -5.03 11.64
CA THR A 167 4.70 -4.71 12.07
C THR A 167 3.67 -5.10 10.99
N PHE A 168 3.96 -4.79 9.73
CA PHE A 168 3.13 -5.20 8.59
C PHE A 168 3.03 -6.73 8.49
N ILE A 169 4.17 -7.42 8.55
CA ILE A 169 4.23 -8.88 8.48
C ILE A 169 3.39 -9.51 9.60
N ASP A 170 3.59 -9.06 10.83
CA ASP A 170 2.90 -9.58 12.01
C ASP A 170 1.38 -9.36 11.91
N ALA A 171 0.96 -8.16 11.50
CA ALA A 171 -0.46 -7.84 11.33
C ALA A 171 -1.13 -8.78 10.29
N VAL A 172 -0.49 -9.00 9.15
CA VAL A 172 -1.02 -9.91 8.12
C VAL A 172 -1.02 -11.35 8.61
N ARG A 173 0.08 -11.85 9.16
CA ARG A 173 0.21 -13.26 9.62
C ARG A 173 -0.78 -13.61 10.74
N ALA A 174 -1.07 -12.66 11.62
CA ALA A 174 -2.01 -12.87 12.74
C ALA A 174 -3.44 -13.19 12.28
N THR A 175 -3.83 -12.81 11.06
CA THR A 175 -5.17 -13.09 10.52
C THR A 175 -5.36 -14.55 10.09
N GLY A 176 -4.29 -15.30 9.86
CA GLY A 176 -4.33 -16.73 9.50
C GLY A 176 -4.89 -16.99 8.09
N GLY A 177 -5.47 -18.17 7.86
CA GLY A 177 -5.96 -18.57 6.54
C GLY A 177 -4.84 -18.56 5.48
N GLN A 178 -5.14 -18.12 4.27
CA GLN A 178 -4.13 -17.98 3.20
C GLN A 178 -3.04 -16.95 3.54
N ASN A 179 -3.32 -16.02 4.44
CA ASN A 179 -2.35 -15.02 4.89
C ASN A 179 -1.19 -15.63 5.71
N ALA A 180 -1.33 -16.85 6.24
CA ALA A 180 -0.23 -17.55 6.91
C ALA A 180 0.97 -17.80 5.99
N THR A 181 0.72 -17.98 4.69
CA THR A 181 1.75 -18.29 3.68
C THR A 181 1.80 -17.30 2.52
N ARG A 182 0.90 -16.31 2.49
CA ARG A 182 0.84 -15.30 1.42
C ARG A 182 2.20 -14.64 1.21
N VAL A 183 2.58 -14.40 -0.04
CA VAL A 183 3.78 -13.63 -0.37
C VAL A 183 3.60 -12.18 0.09
N LEU A 184 4.51 -11.72 0.93
CA LEU A 184 4.59 -10.35 1.42
C LEU A 184 5.84 -9.69 0.84
N VAL A 185 5.67 -8.49 0.33
CA VAL A 185 6.75 -7.69 -0.23
C VAL A 185 7.09 -6.57 0.74
N VAL A 186 8.35 -6.49 1.14
CA VAL A 186 8.87 -5.41 1.97
C VAL A 186 9.79 -4.51 1.15
N GLN A 187 9.76 -3.22 1.43
CA GLN A 187 10.54 -2.23 0.72
C GLN A 187 11.81 -1.90 1.50
N GLY A 188 12.90 -1.71 0.75
CA GLY A 188 14.13 -1.15 1.26
C GLY A 188 14.09 0.40 1.31
N PRO A 189 15.11 1.03 1.91
CA PRO A 189 15.18 2.49 2.03
C PRO A 189 15.06 3.18 0.67
N SER A 190 14.10 4.09 0.52
CA SER A 190 13.80 4.84 -0.72
C SER A 190 13.61 3.96 -1.96
N THR A 191 13.29 2.65 -1.79
CA THR A 191 13.32 1.63 -2.87
C THR A 191 14.61 1.60 -3.69
N ASP A 192 15.69 2.10 -3.12
CA ASP A 192 17.02 2.16 -3.74
C ASP A 192 17.81 0.88 -3.45
N ILE A 193 18.33 0.24 -4.51
CA ILE A 193 19.12 -1.00 -4.38
C ILE A 193 20.39 -0.76 -3.58
N GLY A 194 21.09 0.37 -3.84
CA GLY A 194 22.34 0.70 -3.14
C GLY A 194 22.14 0.95 -1.64
N LYS A 195 20.97 1.48 -1.24
CA LYS A 195 20.60 1.63 0.17
C LYS A 195 20.13 0.29 0.77
N THR A 196 19.41 -0.52 -0.01
CA THR A 196 18.85 -1.80 0.43
C THR A 196 19.92 -2.82 0.79
N VAL A 197 21.03 -2.89 0.07
CA VAL A 197 22.14 -3.80 0.40
C VAL A 197 22.78 -3.51 1.75
N LYS A 198 22.53 -2.34 2.33
CA LYS A 198 23.01 -1.99 3.67
C LYS A 198 22.09 -2.52 4.81
N LEU A 199 20.99 -3.18 4.45
CA LEU A 199 20.11 -3.86 5.42
C LEU A 199 20.62 -5.24 5.83
N ALA A 200 21.59 -5.77 5.10
CA ALA A 200 22.18 -7.11 5.33
C ALA A 200 23.24 -7.08 6.44
#